data_a9b7f765486932e5c0f4d6ecbd041737
#
_entry.id   a9b7f765486932e5c0f4d6ecbd041737
#
_cell.length_a   1.000
_cell.length_b   1.000
_cell.length_c   1.000
_cell.angle_alpha   90.00
_cell.angle_beta   90.00
_cell.angle_gamma   90.00
#
_symmetry.space_group_name_H-M   'P 1'
#
loop_
_entity.id
_entity.type
_entity.pdbx_description
1 polymer ?
#
loop_
_entity_poly.entity_id
_entity_poly.type
_entity_poly.pdbx_seq_one_letter_code
_entity_poly.pdbx_strand_id
1 'polypeptide(L)' 'MANRVVISICGEEYTLVADETPSYMQKVGGYVSDKMTDVMNAAKVGRTDAAVLTAVN' A
#
# COMPACT_ATOMS: atom_id res chain seq x y z
N MET A 1 12.39 13.22 -12.44
CA MET A 1 11.87 14.35 -11.67
C MET A 1 10.80 13.83 -10.71
N ALA A 2 10.82 14.28 -9.47
CA ALA A 2 9.90 13.79 -8.45
C ALA A 2 8.46 14.23 -8.72
N ASN A 3 7.52 13.33 -8.58
CA ASN A 3 6.10 13.57 -8.76
C ASN A 3 5.37 13.41 -7.43
N ARG A 4 4.36 14.26 -7.24
CA ARG A 4 3.45 14.08 -6.11
C ARG A 4 2.36 13.10 -6.56
N VAL A 5 2.24 12.00 -5.84
CA VAL A 5 1.33 10.92 -6.23
C VAL A 5 0.42 10.58 -5.05
N VAL A 6 -0.86 10.40 -5.34
CA VAL A 6 -1.83 9.90 -4.36
C VAL A 6 -2.07 8.43 -4.65
N ILE A 7 -1.88 7.59 -3.63
CA ILE A 7 -2.17 6.16 -3.73
C ILE A 7 -3.16 5.77 -2.66
N SER A 8 -3.94 4.74 -2.94
CA SER A 8 -4.93 4.22 -2.00
C SER A 8 -4.50 2.84 -1.53
N ILE A 9 -4.43 2.65 -0.22
CA ILE A 9 -4.09 1.36 0.39
C ILE A 9 -5.10 1.07 1.49
N CYS A 10 -5.83 -0.02 1.33
CA CYS A 10 -6.86 -0.47 2.29
C CYS A 10 -7.84 0.64 2.66
N GLY A 11 -8.29 1.40 1.65
CA GLY A 11 -9.31 2.43 1.84
C GLY A 11 -8.79 3.77 2.33
N GLU A 12 -7.49 3.88 2.61
CA GLU A 12 -6.87 5.14 3.03
C GLU A 12 -6.04 5.71 1.90
N GLU A 13 -6.07 7.03 1.75
CA GLU A 13 -5.28 7.72 0.73
C GLU A 13 -4.00 8.27 1.33
N TYR A 14 -2.91 8.11 0.60
CA TYR A 14 -1.59 8.61 1.00
C TYR A 14 -1.01 9.42 -0.14
N THR A 15 -0.50 10.61 0.19
CA THR A 15 0.19 11.46 -0.77
C THR A 15 1.68 11.34 -0.52
N LEU A 16 2.42 11.01 -1.57
CA LEU A 16 3.87 10.88 -1.45
C LEU A 16 4.57 11.51 -2.66
N VAL A 17 5.86 11.71 -2.53
CA VAL A 17 6.70 12.20 -3.61
C VAL A 17 7.57 11.05 -4.07
N ALA A 18 7.53 10.75 -5.37
CA ALA A 18 8.27 9.64 -5.94
C ALA A 18 8.80 10.02 -7.32
N ASP A 19 9.90 9.38 -7.72
CA ASP A 19 10.45 9.56 -9.06
C ASP A 19 9.72 8.73 -10.10
N GLU A 20 8.93 7.76 -9.66
CA GLU A 20 8.17 6.90 -10.55
C GLU A 20 6.90 7.59 -11.04
N THR A 21 6.30 7.05 -12.11
CA THR A 21 5.06 7.60 -12.65
C THR A 21 3.90 7.35 -11.69
N PRO A 22 2.88 8.23 -11.69
CA PRO A 22 1.67 8.00 -10.89
C PRO A 22 1.03 6.64 -11.17
N SER A 23 0.99 6.23 -12.44
CA SER A 23 0.41 4.95 -12.83
C SER A 23 1.13 3.77 -12.17
N TYR A 24 2.46 3.81 -12.18
CA TYR A 24 3.27 2.76 -11.55
C TYR A 24 3.04 2.73 -10.04
N MET A 25 3.06 3.90 -9.41
CA MET A 25 2.88 3.99 -7.95
C MET A 25 1.50 3.52 -7.52
N GLN A 26 0.47 3.80 -8.31
CA GLN A 26 -0.87 3.33 -8.01
C GLN A 26 -0.97 1.81 -8.14
N LYS A 27 -0.25 1.23 -9.11
CA LYS A 27 -0.18 -0.21 -9.28
C LYS A 27 0.51 -0.87 -8.07
N VAL A 28 1.60 -0.29 -7.61
CA VAL A 28 2.31 -0.77 -6.41
C VAL A 28 1.40 -0.67 -5.19
N GLY A 29 0.69 0.45 -5.05
CA GLY A 29 -0.27 0.64 -3.95
C GLY A 29 -1.35 -0.44 -3.94
N GLY A 30 -1.87 -0.78 -5.13
CA GLY A 30 -2.86 -1.86 -5.26
C GLY A 30 -2.30 -3.21 -4.84
N TYR A 31 -1.06 -3.49 -5.22
CA TYR A 31 -0.39 -4.73 -4.83
C TYR A 31 -0.25 -4.82 -3.31
N VAL A 32 0.21 -3.74 -2.69
CA VAL A 32 0.37 -3.70 -1.22
C VAL A 32 -0.98 -3.84 -0.53
N SER A 33 -2.00 -3.15 -1.06
CA SER A 33 -3.36 -3.21 -0.52
C SER A 33 -3.89 -4.63 -0.53
N ASP A 34 -3.69 -5.36 -1.63
CA ASP A 34 -4.15 -6.75 -1.76
C ASP A 34 -3.44 -7.66 -0.75
N LYS A 35 -2.12 -7.49 -0.61
CA LYS A 35 -1.34 -8.27 0.34
C LYS A 35 -1.78 -8.00 1.77
N MET A 36 -2.01 -6.76 2.13
CA MET A 36 -2.47 -6.39 3.46
C MET A 36 -3.86 -6.98 3.75
N THR A 37 -4.75 -6.94 2.77
CA THR A 37 -6.09 -7.50 2.92
C THR A 37 -6.02 -9.00 3.21
N ASP A 38 -5.16 -9.72 2.48
CA ASP A 38 -4.96 -11.15 2.70
C ASP A 38 -4.46 -11.42 4.11
N VAL A 39 -3.48 -10.65 4.57
CA VAL A 39 -2.91 -10.80 5.91
C VAL A 39 -3.95 -10.50 6.99
N MET A 40 -4.72 -9.43 6.82
CA MET A 40 -5.76 -9.08 7.78
C MET A 40 -6.79 -10.19 7.91
N ASN A 41 -7.18 -10.79 6.79
CA ASN A 41 -8.16 -11.87 6.80
C ASN A 41 -7.60 -13.17 7.41
N ALA A 42 -6.36 -13.51 7.08
CA ALA A 42 -5.75 -14.75 7.54
C ALA A 42 -5.36 -14.70 9.01
N ALA A 43 -4.79 -13.58 9.46
CA ALA A 43 -4.24 -13.44 10.81
C ALA A 43 -5.20 -12.75 11.78
N LYS A 44 -6.31 -12.18 11.27
CA LYS A 44 -7.28 -11.44 12.10
C LYS A 44 -6.64 -10.28 12.85
N VAL A 45 -5.74 -9.57 12.19
CA VAL A 45 -5.06 -8.40 12.75
C VAL A 45 -5.57 -7.12 12.10
N GLY A 46 -5.30 -5.99 12.75
CA GLY A 46 -5.65 -4.69 12.22
C GLY A 46 -4.69 -4.22 11.13
N ARG A 47 -4.98 -3.05 10.56
CA ARG A 47 -4.25 -2.52 9.40
C ARG A 47 -2.78 -2.29 9.68
N THR A 48 -2.44 -1.72 10.83
CA THR A 48 -1.03 -1.44 11.17
C THR A 48 -0.21 -2.71 11.23
N ASP A 49 -0.72 -3.73 11.93
CA ASP A 49 -0.03 -5.01 12.05
C ASP A 49 0.06 -5.70 10.70
N ALA A 50 -0.97 -5.58 9.88
CA ALA A 50 -0.97 -6.16 8.54
C ALA A 50 0.12 -5.51 7.68
N ALA A 51 0.32 -4.20 7.80
CA ALA A 51 1.37 -3.49 7.06
C ALA A 51 2.75 -4.00 7.45
N VAL A 52 2.99 -4.18 8.74
CA VAL A 52 4.28 -4.69 9.23
C VAL A 52 4.52 -6.11 8.72
N LEU A 53 3.53 -6.98 8.81
CA LEU A 53 3.66 -8.36 8.36
C LEU A 53 3.83 -8.45 6.85
N THR A 54 3.16 -7.58 6.10
CA THR A 54 3.33 -7.49 4.65
C THR A 54 4.76 -7.09 4.29
N ALA A 55 5.33 -6.15 5.02
CA ALA A 55 6.70 -5.69 4.77
C ALA A 55 7.74 -6.79 5.05
N VAL A 56 7.46 -7.66 6.01
CA VAL A 56 8.36 -8.78 6.35
C VAL A 56 8.30 -9.86 5.27
N ASN A 57 7.16 -10.06 4.68
CA ASN A 57 7.01 -11.01 3.60
C ASN A 57 7.75 -10.52 2.37
#